data_96b4ea7e75f6aaa2b363c7515da8b293
#
_entry.id   96b4ea7e75f6aaa2b363c7515da8b293
#
_cell.length_a   1.000
_cell.length_b   1.000
_cell.length_c   1.000
_cell.angle_alpha   90.00
_cell.angle_beta   90.00
_cell.angle_gamma   90.00
#
_symmetry.space_group_name_H-M   'P 1'
#
loop_
_entity.id
_entity.type
_entity.pdbx_description
1 polymer ?
#
loop_
_entity_poly.entity_id
_entity_poly.type
_entity_poly.pdbx_seq_one_letter_code
_entity_poly.pdbx_strand_id
1 'polypeptide(L)'
;MKRILLALALAMALLLPACKSSSAPAENATVPSLDAITLGTDYKDIKATLEFKSHRTDLNESGVLAGYVAAFQKLYPGITINYEAVTDYAETMTTRLSTPNWGDICMTPTTVPITELANYFEPLGSQAKLGETYNFIENRAFGGIVYGVSSTNNAQGVLYNKKVFSDAGVTTVPKTPDEFLAALQKVKDNTSAIPLYTNFSAGWTMGAWDAYIGGSATGDAGYMNIVLPHAKNPFSDRGDGTGPFAVYNVLYEAVKRGLIEDDPSTTDWESSKGRINNGEIATMVLGSWAIVQMQDAGPNPDDIGYMSFPITVGGKQFAAAGPDYNYSINKNSTANNKIASMLYIKWLIEESNFDYDQGGIPTVKSHDLPDIYAAFEGVEFVSDTPSPDNEADLMSNINVDSEVGLNMDNQHVIDVVEAALSGSKTMEQIADSWNAAWTAAQQKHGA
;
A
#
# COMPACT_ATOMS: atom_id res chain seq x y z
N MET A 1 3.01 55.58 -75.75
CA MET A 1 1.98 56.60 -75.71
C MET A 1 0.88 56.23 -74.70
N LYS A 2 0.71 57.13 -73.72
CA LYS A 2 -0.57 57.44 -73.03
C LYS A 2 -1.31 56.25 -72.37
N ARG A 3 -1.84 56.31 -71.14
CA ARG A 3 -2.09 57.31 -70.12
C ARG A 3 -2.40 56.63 -68.80
N ILE A 4 -1.97 57.25 -67.72
CA ILE A 4 -2.34 57.04 -66.33
C ILE A 4 -3.83 57.28 -66.13
N LEU A 5 -4.48 56.44 -65.27
CA LEU A 5 -5.67 56.83 -64.52
C LEU A 5 -5.66 56.15 -63.14
N LEU A 6 -5.58 57.04 -62.14
CA LEU A 6 -5.72 56.79 -60.70
C LEU A 6 -7.18 56.52 -60.37
N ALA A 7 -7.46 55.52 -59.60
CA ALA A 7 -8.73 55.42 -58.90
C ALA A 7 -8.50 55.00 -57.43
N LEU A 8 -8.79 55.96 -56.54
CA LEU A 8 -8.90 55.77 -55.07
C LEU A 8 -10.08 54.91 -54.78
N ALA A 9 -9.87 53.83 -54.03
CA ALA A 9 -10.94 53.07 -53.41
C ALA A 9 -10.74 53.02 -51.91
N LEU A 10 -11.72 53.54 -51.21
CA LEU A 10 -11.89 53.72 -49.77
C LEU A 10 -11.89 52.33 -49.06
N ALA A 11 -10.92 52.08 -48.16
CA ALA A 11 -10.91 50.90 -47.34
C ALA A 11 -11.82 51.10 -46.12
N MET A 12 -12.97 50.46 -46.12
CA MET A 12 -13.86 50.34 -44.97
C MET A 12 -13.35 49.16 -44.09
N ALA A 13 -12.69 49.46 -43.00
CA ALA A 13 -12.23 48.47 -42.02
C ALA A 13 -13.47 47.91 -41.24
N LEU A 14 -13.88 46.72 -41.59
CA LEU A 14 -14.79 45.90 -40.75
C LEU A 14 -13.99 45.31 -39.59
N LEU A 15 -14.15 45.87 -38.40
CA LEU A 15 -13.74 45.27 -37.15
C LEU A 15 -14.63 44.06 -36.87
N LEU A 16 -14.20 42.86 -37.25
CA LEU A 16 -14.75 41.61 -36.75
C LEU A 16 -14.08 41.34 -35.38
N PRO A 17 -14.86 41.03 -34.32
CA PRO A 17 -14.26 40.57 -33.11
C PRO A 17 -13.64 39.21 -33.38
N ALA A 18 -12.31 39.10 -33.21
CA ALA A 18 -11.62 37.84 -33.22
C ALA A 18 -12.10 37.06 -32.00
N CYS A 19 -13.04 36.12 -32.22
CA CYS A 19 -13.22 35.01 -31.29
C CYS A 19 -11.87 34.29 -31.24
N LYS A 20 -11.16 34.41 -30.12
CA LYS A 20 -10.08 33.51 -29.78
C LYS A 20 -10.72 32.14 -29.63
N SER A 21 -10.66 31.32 -30.67
CA SER A 21 -10.86 29.88 -30.54
C SER A 21 -9.79 29.39 -29.56
N SER A 22 -10.21 28.88 -28.41
CA SER A 22 -9.34 28.12 -27.54
C SER A 22 -8.85 26.92 -28.36
N SER A 23 -7.63 27.04 -28.88
CA SER A 23 -6.94 25.93 -29.52
C SER A 23 -6.78 24.81 -28.46
N ALA A 24 -7.23 23.61 -28.80
CA ALA A 24 -6.85 22.40 -28.07
C ALA A 24 -5.32 22.42 -27.87
N PRO A 25 -4.80 22.03 -26.71
CA PRO A 25 -3.36 21.94 -26.49
C PRO A 25 -2.72 21.10 -27.60
N ALA A 26 -1.62 21.57 -28.15
CA ALA A 26 -0.91 20.87 -29.22
C ALA A 26 -0.37 19.52 -28.69
N GLU A 27 -0.17 18.53 -29.54
CA GLU A 27 0.43 17.21 -29.25
C GLU A 27 1.79 17.27 -28.51
N ASN A 28 2.38 18.45 -28.35
CA ASN A 28 3.65 18.72 -27.69
C ASN A 28 3.52 19.58 -26.41
N ALA A 29 2.36 19.58 -25.74
CA ALA A 29 2.24 20.29 -24.46
C ALA A 29 3.15 19.62 -23.41
N THR A 30 3.97 20.41 -22.73
CA THR A 30 4.79 19.92 -21.61
C THR A 30 3.87 19.50 -20.47
N VAL A 31 4.01 18.27 -20.01
CA VAL A 31 3.27 17.76 -18.85
C VAL A 31 3.83 18.45 -17.59
N PRO A 32 3.00 19.13 -16.79
CA PRO A 32 3.46 19.77 -15.56
C PRO A 32 3.80 18.75 -14.49
N SER A 33 4.67 19.09 -13.55
CA SER A 33 4.82 18.32 -12.33
C SER A 33 3.61 18.51 -11.40
N LEU A 34 3.38 17.55 -10.51
CA LEU A 34 2.22 17.52 -9.62
C LEU A 34 2.16 18.77 -8.72
N ASP A 35 3.31 19.22 -8.20
CA ASP A 35 3.43 20.43 -7.37
C ASP A 35 3.19 21.73 -8.13
N ALA A 36 3.34 21.74 -9.44
CA ALA A 36 3.15 22.92 -10.28
C ALA A 36 1.69 23.20 -10.64
N ILE A 37 0.76 22.30 -10.31
CA ILE A 37 -0.65 22.41 -10.65
C ILE A 37 -1.43 23.08 -9.53
N THR A 38 -2.30 24.05 -9.89
CA THR A 38 -3.32 24.62 -9.00
C THR A 38 -4.69 24.10 -9.40
N LEU A 39 -5.27 23.22 -8.56
CA LEU A 39 -6.59 22.63 -8.79
C LEU A 39 -7.68 23.72 -8.91
N GLY A 40 -8.66 23.45 -9.78
CA GLY A 40 -9.76 24.38 -10.06
C GLY A 40 -9.35 25.67 -10.79
N THR A 41 -8.07 25.87 -11.10
CA THR A 41 -7.54 27.03 -11.83
C THR A 41 -6.90 26.63 -13.14
N ASP A 42 -5.92 25.73 -13.10
CA ASP A 42 -5.17 25.32 -14.28
C ASP A 42 -5.98 24.32 -15.12
N TYR A 43 -5.82 24.36 -16.43
CA TYR A 43 -6.37 23.40 -17.39
C TYR A 43 -7.90 23.19 -17.32
N LYS A 44 -8.69 24.21 -16.93
CA LYS A 44 -10.16 24.07 -16.76
C LYS A 44 -10.91 23.59 -18.00
N ASP A 45 -10.43 23.92 -19.18
CA ASP A 45 -11.07 23.59 -20.45
C ASP A 45 -10.51 22.31 -21.10
N ILE A 46 -9.63 21.59 -20.39
CA ILE A 46 -9.03 20.34 -20.91
C ILE A 46 -10.10 19.30 -21.15
N LYS A 47 -9.96 18.55 -22.25
CA LYS A 47 -10.83 17.42 -22.58
C LYS A 47 -10.00 16.16 -22.69
N ALA A 48 -10.38 15.15 -21.94
CA ALA A 48 -9.74 13.86 -21.93
C ALA A 48 -10.73 12.75 -21.56
N THR A 49 -10.44 11.53 -21.98
CA THR A 49 -11.07 10.31 -21.49
C THR A 49 -9.96 9.44 -20.97
N LEU A 50 -10.01 9.13 -19.67
CA LEU A 50 -9.00 8.36 -18.96
C LEU A 50 -9.48 6.95 -18.68
N GLU A 51 -8.60 5.98 -18.87
CA GLU A 51 -8.76 4.62 -18.43
C GLU A 51 -7.94 4.39 -17.15
N PHE A 52 -8.64 4.15 -16.04
CA PHE A 52 -8.02 3.94 -14.73
C PHE A 52 -8.15 2.47 -14.29
N LYS A 53 -7.01 1.79 -14.10
CA LYS A 53 -6.97 0.40 -13.63
C LYS A 53 -6.78 0.36 -12.11
N SER A 54 -7.76 -0.19 -11.39
CA SER A 54 -7.81 -0.21 -9.93
C SER A 54 -7.92 -1.64 -9.40
N HIS A 55 -7.32 -1.91 -8.25
CA HIS A 55 -7.51 -3.16 -7.51
C HIS A 55 -8.78 -3.14 -6.64
N ARG A 56 -9.41 -1.96 -6.42
CA ARG A 56 -10.55 -1.77 -5.54
C ARG A 56 -11.86 -2.17 -6.22
N THR A 57 -12.07 -3.48 -6.36
CA THR A 57 -13.32 -4.06 -6.86
C THR A 57 -14.50 -3.69 -5.98
N ASP A 58 -14.31 -3.69 -4.66
CA ASP A 58 -15.28 -3.29 -3.64
C ASP A 58 -15.82 -1.86 -3.83
N LEU A 59 -14.92 -0.89 -4.01
CA LEU A 59 -15.30 0.52 -4.21
C LEU A 59 -15.92 0.77 -5.60
N ASN A 60 -15.54 -0.05 -6.58
CA ASN A 60 -16.13 0.03 -7.91
C ASN A 60 -17.57 -0.52 -7.91
N GLU A 61 -17.79 -1.67 -7.30
CA GLU A 61 -19.10 -2.33 -7.22
C GLU A 61 -20.08 -1.55 -6.36
N SER A 62 -19.62 -0.97 -5.25
CA SER A 62 -20.45 -0.12 -4.37
C SER A 62 -20.78 1.26 -4.96
N GLY A 63 -20.11 1.66 -6.06
CA GLY A 63 -20.30 2.95 -6.70
C GLY A 63 -19.55 4.11 -6.03
N VAL A 64 -18.72 3.85 -5.04
CA VAL A 64 -17.91 4.88 -4.35
C VAL A 64 -16.96 5.57 -5.32
N LEU A 65 -16.27 4.81 -6.19
CA LEU A 65 -15.39 5.41 -7.20
C LEU A 65 -16.15 6.33 -8.17
N ALA A 66 -17.36 5.98 -8.56
CA ALA A 66 -18.21 6.83 -9.40
C ALA A 66 -18.59 8.14 -8.67
N GLY A 67 -18.76 8.10 -7.36
CA GLY A 67 -18.96 9.28 -6.51
C GLY A 67 -17.79 10.25 -6.56
N TYR A 68 -16.55 9.76 -6.44
CA TYR A 68 -15.34 10.58 -6.58
C TYR A 68 -15.21 11.18 -7.98
N VAL A 69 -15.48 10.40 -9.04
CA VAL A 69 -15.49 10.93 -10.41
C VAL A 69 -16.49 12.09 -10.56
N ALA A 70 -17.72 11.91 -10.06
CA ALA A 70 -18.74 12.95 -10.13
C ALA A 70 -18.38 14.22 -9.33
N ALA A 71 -17.67 14.08 -8.20
CA ALA A 71 -17.16 15.21 -7.43
C ALA A 71 -16.06 15.95 -8.17
N PHE A 72 -15.08 15.23 -8.73
CA PHE A 72 -13.99 15.81 -9.54
C PHE A 72 -14.51 16.54 -10.78
N GLN A 73 -15.52 16.01 -11.46
CA GLN A 73 -16.12 16.60 -12.65
C GLN A 73 -16.81 17.95 -12.41
N LYS A 74 -17.09 18.30 -11.15
CA LYS A 74 -17.54 19.67 -10.83
C LYS A 74 -16.48 20.72 -11.08
N LEU A 75 -15.19 20.34 -10.93
CA LEU A 75 -14.04 21.20 -11.22
C LEU A 75 -13.60 21.07 -12.68
N TYR A 76 -13.62 19.86 -13.23
CA TYR A 76 -13.12 19.54 -14.57
C TYR A 76 -14.16 18.77 -15.41
N PRO A 77 -15.23 19.43 -15.86
CA PRO A 77 -16.35 18.77 -16.56
C PRO A 77 -15.97 18.18 -17.94
N GLY A 78 -14.82 18.56 -18.48
CA GLY A 78 -14.31 18.02 -19.74
C GLY A 78 -13.54 16.71 -19.62
N ILE A 79 -13.33 16.19 -18.39
CA ILE A 79 -12.61 14.94 -18.16
C ILE A 79 -13.58 13.83 -17.83
N THR A 80 -13.52 12.74 -18.59
CA THR A 80 -14.23 11.48 -18.30
C THR A 80 -13.24 10.46 -17.76
N ILE A 81 -13.63 9.71 -16.75
CA ILE A 81 -12.78 8.69 -16.12
C ILE A 81 -13.54 7.37 -16.09
N ASN A 82 -12.96 6.34 -16.72
CA ASN A 82 -13.47 4.99 -16.76
C ASN A 82 -12.62 4.11 -15.85
N TYR A 83 -13.19 3.67 -14.73
CA TYR A 83 -12.54 2.69 -13.88
C TYR A 83 -12.72 1.28 -14.43
N GLU A 84 -11.64 0.53 -14.46
CA GLU A 84 -11.64 -0.92 -14.61
C GLU A 84 -11.11 -1.53 -13.31
N ALA A 85 -11.98 -2.21 -12.58
CA ALA A 85 -11.60 -2.99 -11.41
C ALA A 85 -11.05 -4.34 -11.86
N VAL A 86 -9.84 -4.68 -11.41
CA VAL A 86 -9.10 -5.86 -11.84
C VAL A 86 -8.89 -6.77 -10.65
N THR A 87 -9.39 -8.01 -10.76
CA THR A 87 -9.08 -9.09 -9.82
C THR A 87 -7.66 -9.60 -10.08
N ASP A 88 -6.98 -10.14 -9.08
CA ASP A 88 -5.58 -10.57 -9.16
C ASP A 88 -4.68 -9.47 -9.74
N TYR A 89 -4.85 -8.29 -9.18
CA TYR A 89 -4.39 -7.03 -9.72
C TYR A 89 -2.90 -6.99 -10.06
N ALA A 90 -2.04 -7.37 -9.10
CA ALA A 90 -0.60 -7.25 -9.26
C ALA A 90 -0.07 -8.09 -10.43
N GLU A 91 -0.48 -9.34 -10.54
CA GLU A 91 -0.10 -10.25 -11.62
C GLU A 91 -0.64 -9.78 -12.97
N THR A 92 -1.95 -9.45 -13.01
CA THR A 92 -2.60 -8.97 -14.23
C THR A 92 -1.95 -7.70 -14.76
N MET A 93 -1.71 -6.71 -13.87
CA MET A 93 -1.10 -5.45 -14.29
C MET A 93 0.37 -5.60 -14.68
N THR A 94 1.15 -6.44 -14.00
CA THR A 94 2.52 -6.75 -14.40
C THR A 94 2.58 -7.26 -15.85
N THR A 95 1.66 -8.15 -16.20
CA THR A 95 1.53 -8.63 -17.57
C THR A 95 1.13 -7.52 -18.56
N ARG A 96 0.15 -6.67 -18.19
CA ARG A 96 -0.33 -5.56 -19.04
C ARG A 96 0.74 -4.49 -19.29
N LEU A 97 1.60 -4.20 -18.31
CA LEU A 97 2.70 -3.24 -18.43
C LEU A 97 3.70 -3.58 -19.54
N SER A 98 3.75 -4.85 -19.99
CA SER A 98 4.55 -5.26 -21.15
C SER A 98 4.10 -4.62 -22.46
N THR A 99 2.91 -3.98 -22.50
CA THR A 99 2.34 -3.29 -23.66
C THR A 99 2.18 -1.80 -23.39
N PRO A 100 2.27 -0.91 -24.42
CA PRO A 100 2.14 0.53 -24.22
C PRO A 100 0.71 1.00 -23.88
N ASN A 101 -0.32 0.21 -24.20
CA ASN A 101 -1.73 0.60 -24.17
C ASN A 101 -2.51 -0.02 -23.00
N TRP A 102 -1.93 -0.03 -21.80
CA TRP A 102 -2.57 -0.62 -20.62
C TRP A 102 -3.60 0.28 -19.92
N GLY A 103 -3.74 1.52 -20.32
CA GLY A 103 -4.59 2.55 -19.72
C GLY A 103 -3.80 3.83 -19.48
N ASP A 104 -4.39 4.81 -18.80
CA ASP A 104 -3.76 6.10 -18.49
C ASP A 104 -3.24 6.17 -17.06
N ILE A 105 -4.00 5.64 -16.10
CA ILE A 105 -3.64 5.60 -14.68
C ILE A 105 -3.72 4.15 -14.20
N CYS A 106 -2.79 3.75 -13.35
CA CYS A 106 -2.86 2.50 -12.61
C CYS A 106 -2.43 2.68 -11.16
N MET A 107 -2.78 1.69 -10.35
CA MET A 107 -2.17 1.43 -9.06
C MET A 107 -0.87 0.66 -9.33
N THR A 108 0.29 1.25 -9.05
CA THR A 108 1.58 0.66 -9.42
C THR A 108 1.76 -0.73 -8.80
N PRO A 109 1.94 -1.81 -9.58
CA PRO A 109 2.21 -3.12 -9.02
C PRO A 109 3.49 -3.13 -8.19
N THR A 110 3.47 -3.82 -7.05
CA THR A 110 4.63 -3.96 -6.15
C THR A 110 5.79 -4.73 -6.81
N THR A 111 5.48 -5.54 -7.81
CA THR A 111 6.43 -6.33 -8.60
C THR A 111 7.30 -5.51 -9.54
N VAL A 112 6.97 -4.22 -9.79
CA VAL A 112 7.80 -3.34 -10.64
C VAL A 112 8.99 -2.83 -9.84
N PRO A 113 10.24 -3.20 -10.21
CA PRO A 113 11.44 -2.69 -9.56
C PRO A 113 11.53 -1.16 -9.65
N ILE A 114 12.03 -0.51 -8.60
CA ILE A 114 12.15 0.97 -8.57
C ILE A 114 13.08 1.49 -9.68
N THR A 115 14.10 0.73 -10.05
CA THR A 115 15.03 1.04 -11.14
C THR A 115 14.39 1.05 -12.53
N GLU A 116 13.23 0.41 -12.66
CA GLU A 116 12.50 0.29 -13.92
C GLU A 116 11.30 1.26 -14.05
N LEU A 117 10.97 2.01 -13.01
CA LEU A 117 9.79 2.90 -13.02
C LEU A 117 9.73 3.82 -14.25
N ALA A 118 10.85 4.40 -14.65
CA ALA A 118 10.97 5.26 -15.83
C ALA A 118 10.67 4.54 -17.16
N ASN A 119 10.67 3.19 -17.17
CA ASN A 119 10.34 2.41 -18.35
C ASN A 119 8.83 2.40 -18.64
N TYR A 120 8.02 2.61 -17.62
CA TYR A 120 6.56 2.48 -17.69
C TYR A 120 5.81 3.78 -17.41
N PHE A 121 6.33 4.62 -16.51
CA PHE A 121 5.57 5.71 -15.91
C PHE A 121 6.12 7.09 -16.24
N GLU A 122 5.20 8.07 -16.27
CA GLU A 122 5.49 9.49 -16.42
C GLU A 122 6.06 10.06 -15.12
N PRO A 123 7.10 10.90 -15.14
CA PRO A 123 7.55 11.64 -13.98
C PRO A 123 6.46 12.52 -13.38
N LEU A 124 6.20 12.38 -12.07
CA LEU A 124 5.24 13.23 -11.34
C LEU A 124 5.88 14.52 -10.80
N GLY A 125 7.19 14.53 -10.61
CA GLY A 125 7.96 15.66 -10.11
C GLY A 125 9.25 15.23 -9.41
N SER A 126 9.99 16.21 -8.85
CA SER A 126 11.18 15.89 -8.07
C SER A 126 10.81 15.41 -6.67
N GLN A 127 11.53 14.40 -6.18
CA GLN A 127 11.33 13.83 -4.84
C GLN A 127 11.50 14.90 -3.75
N ALA A 128 12.51 15.76 -3.88
CA ALA A 128 12.77 16.84 -2.92
C ALA A 128 11.57 17.79 -2.80
N LYS A 129 10.96 18.17 -3.93
CA LYS A 129 9.84 19.12 -3.94
C LYS A 129 8.53 18.48 -3.48
N LEU A 130 8.20 17.30 -3.99
CA LEU A 130 6.98 16.60 -3.60
C LEU A 130 7.03 16.14 -2.12
N GLY A 131 8.21 15.80 -1.62
CA GLY A 131 8.43 15.44 -0.21
C GLY A 131 8.21 16.59 0.79
N GLU A 132 8.10 17.85 0.35
CA GLU A 132 7.68 18.96 1.23
C GLU A 132 6.20 18.80 1.63
N THR A 133 5.36 18.26 0.75
CA THR A 133 3.90 18.18 0.89
C THR A 133 3.39 16.79 1.23
N TYR A 134 3.98 15.75 0.61
CA TYR A 134 3.46 14.39 0.68
C TYR A 134 4.33 13.46 1.53
N ASN A 135 3.67 12.50 2.21
CA ASN A 135 4.29 11.42 2.93
C ASN A 135 4.69 10.28 1.98
N PHE A 136 5.66 9.47 2.37
CA PHE A 136 6.07 8.21 1.72
C PHE A 136 6.40 8.34 0.22
N ILE A 137 6.82 9.54 -0.20
CA ILE A 137 7.07 9.86 -1.61
C ILE A 137 8.27 9.09 -2.19
N GLU A 138 9.15 8.60 -1.33
CA GLU A 138 10.34 7.82 -1.67
C GLU A 138 10.01 6.43 -2.20
N ASN A 139 8.85 5.87 -1.86
CA ASN A 139 8.50 4.49 -2.17
C ASN A 139 8.44 4.18 -3.68
N ARG A 140 8.08 5.17 -4.51
CA ARG A 140 8.09 5.07 -5.98
C ARG A 140 8.89 6.22 -6.59
N ALA A 141 10.09 6.45 -6.01
CA ALA A 141 11.06 7.40 -6.52
C ALA A 141 12.37 6.68 -6.88
N PHE A 142 13.02 7.12 -7.95
CA PHE A 142 14.34 6.68 -8.35
C PHE A 142 15.12 7.82 -8.99
N GLY A 143 16.42 7.95 -8.66
CA GLY A 143 17.26 9.02 -9.17
C GLY A 143 16.75 10.43 -8.84
N GLY A 144 16.05 10.61 -7.71
CA GLY A 144 15.46 11.88 -7.29
C GLY A 144 14.17 12.28 -8.01
N ILE A 145 13.60 11.38 -8.82
CA ILE A 145 12.35 11.58 -9.57
C ILE A 145 11.27 10.64 -9.02
N VAL A 146 10.07 11.17 -8.82
CA VAL A 146 8.89 10.43 -8.37
C VAL A 146 8.06 9.98 -9.57
N TYR A 147 7.67 8.70 -9.59
CA TYR A 147 6.85 8.07 -10.63
C TYR A 147 5.50 7.56 -10.12
N GLY A 148 5.30 7.57 -8.81
CA GLY A 148 4.05 7.20 -8.18
C GLY A 148 3.87 7.90 -6.84
N VAL A 149 2.62 8.29 -6.52
CA VAL A 149 2.24 8.88 -5.24
C VAL A 149 1.17 8.02 -4.59
N SER A 150 1.28 7.80 -3.28
CA SER A 150 0.39 6.87 -2.58
C SER A 150 -1.07 7.30 -2.64
N SER A 151 -1.96 6.32 -2.79
CA SER A 151 -3.40 6.53 -2.72
C SER A 151 -3.86 6.78 -1.29
N THR A 152 -3.29 6.04 -0.37
CA THR A 152 -3.41 6.11 1.08
C THR A 152 -2.25 5.35 1.68
N ASN A 153 -2.04 5.44 2.99
CA ASN A 153 -0.96 4.72 3.65
C ASN A 153 -1.52 3.94 4.83
N ASN A 154 -0.86 2.84 5.16
CA ASN A 154 -1.30 1.91 6.18
C ASN A 154 -0.25 1.75 7.26
N ALA A 155 -0.69 1.44 8.48
CA ALA A 155 0.15 0.91 9.52
C ALA A 155 -0.08 -0.60 9.67
N GLN A 156 0.96 -1.32 10.07
CA GLN A 156 0.88 -2.74 10.35
C GLN A 156 0.53 -2.98 11.82
N GLY A 157 -0.42 -3.89 12.07
CA GLY A 157 -0.89 -4.16 13.42
C GLY A 157 -1.75 -5.43 13.51
N VAL A 158 -2.62 -5.48 14.50
CA VAL A 158 -3.52 -6.61 14.73
C VAL A 158 -4.93 -6.11 14.94
N LEU A 159 -5.84 -6.57 14.09
CA LEU A 159 -7.28 -6.41 14.32
C LEU A 159 -7.71 -7.29 15.48
N TYR A 160 -8.57 -6.77 16.35
CA TYR A 160 -9.16 -7.58 17.41
C TYR A 160 -10.60 -7.16 17.70
N ASN A 161 -11.41 -8.11 18.17
CA ASN A 161 -12.74 -7.82 18.68
C ASN A 161 -12.65 -7.47 20.17
N LYS A 162 -12.93 -6.20 20.50
CA LYS A 162 -12.84 -5.64 21.88
C LYS A 162 -13.77 -6.37 22.85
N LYS A 163 -14.98 -6.73 22.39
CA LYS A 163 -15.94 -7.46 23.23
C LYS A 163 -15.45 -8.86 23.55
N VAL A 164 -14.91 -9.59 22.57
CA VAL A 164 -14.34 -10.94 22.79
C VAL A 164 -13.17 -10.88 23.77
N PHE A 165 -12.28 -9.90 23.64
CA PHE A 165 -11.18 -9.71 24.59
C PHE A 165 -11.70 -9.44 26.00
N SER A 166 -12.70 -8.58 26.14
CA SER A 166 -13.34 -8.31 27.44
C SER A 166 -13.98 -9.56 28.02
N ASP A 167 -14.75 -10.32 27.25
CA ASP A 167 -15.42 -11.54 27.67
C ASP A 167 -14.40 -12.62 28.06
N ALA A 168 -13.24 -12.65 27.39
CA ALA A 168 -12.12 -13.55 27.72
C ALA A 168 -11.33 -13.14 28.97
N GLY A 169 -11.58 -11.96 29.55
CA GLY A 169 -10.83 -11.40 30.66
C GLY A 169 -9.45 -10.86 30.24
N VAL A 170 -9.31 -10.42 28.99
CA VAL A 170 -8.13 -9.66 28.52
C VAL A 170 -8.41 -8.19 28.75
N THR A 171 -7.85 -7.64 29.82
CA THR A 171 -8.12 -6.27 30.29
C THR A 171 -7.12 -5.23 29.79
N THR A 172 -6.01 -5.68 29.22
CA THR A 172 -4.95 -4.83 28.67
C THR A 172 -4.56 -5.34 27.29
N VAL A 173 -4.29 -4.41 26.37
CA VAL A 173 -3.78 -4.74 25.04
C VAL A 173 -2.37 -5.33 25.18
N PRO A 174 -2.11 -6.52 24.59
CA PRO A 174 -0.79 -7.15 24.65
C PRO A 174 0.29 -6.31 23.97
N LYS A 175 1.50 -6.26 24.55
CA LYS A 175 2.64 -5.48 24.03
C LYS A 175 3.87 -6.34 23.73
N THR A 176 3.82 -7.62 24.11
CA THR A 176 4.90 -8.57 23.85
C THR A 176 4.35 -9.87 23.27
N PRO A 177 5.18 -10.69 22.58
CA PRO A 177 4.78 -12.00 22.07
C PRO A 177 4.11 -12.89 23.13
N ASP A 178 4.70 -12.96 24.32
CA ASP A 178 4.19 -13.78 25.42
C ASP A 178 2.82 -13.30 25.94
N GLU A 179 2.66 -11.97 26.08
CA GLU A 179 1.37 -11.40 26.46
C GLU A 179 0.28 -11.68 25.42
N PHE A 180 0.63 -11.62 24.14
CA PHE A 180 -0.31 -11.90 23.05
C PHE A 180 -0.73 -13.37 23.04
N LEU A 181 0.22 -14.29 23.10
CA LEU A 181 -0.08 -15.73 23.17
C LEU A 181 -0.90 -16.07 24.43
N ALA A 182 -0.63 -15.41 25.57
CA ALA A 182 -1.45 -15.55 26.76
C ALA A 182 -2.87 -15.00 26.60
N ALA A 183 -3.05 -13.89 25.86
CA ALA A 183 -4.35 -13.34 25.54
C ALA A 183 -5.14 -14.30 24.62
N LEU A 184 -4.50 -14.84 23.58
CA LEU A 184 -5.12 -15.86 22.70
C LEU A 184 -5.53 -17.11 23.50
N GLN A 185 -4.70 -17.55 24.47
CA GLN A 185 -5.05 -18.67 25.34
C GLN A 185 -6.28 -18.38 26.19
N LYS A 186 -6.40 -17.17 26.75
CA LYS A 186 -7.60 -16.76 27.49
C LYS A 186 -8.85 -16.75 26.61
N VAL A 187 -8.75 -16.30 25.36
CA VAL A 187 -9.86 -16.36 24.41
C VAL A 187 -10.31 -17.81 24.22
N LYS A 188 -9.37 -18.73 23.96
CA LYS A 188 -9.65 -20.15 23.81
C LYS A 188 -10.33 -20.76 25.03
N ASP A 189 -9.86 -20.43 26.23
CA ASP A 189 -10.32 -21.02 27.47
C ASP A 189 -11.68 -20.48 27.94
N ASN A 190 -12.01 -19.23 27.63
CA ASN A 190 -13.15 -18.51 28.23
C ASN A 190 -14.26 -18.14 27.23
N THR A 191 -14.04 -18.33 25.93
CA THR A 191 -15.02 -18.00 24.88
C THR A 191 -15.13 -19.12 23.85
N SER A 192 -16.08 -19.00 22.94
CA SER A 192 -16.19 -19.86 21.75
C SER A 192 -15.54 -19.27 20.50
N ALA A 193 -14.95 -18.08 20.61
CA ALA A 193 -14.33 -17.41 19.48
C ALA A 193 -13.01 -18.07 19.08
N ILE A 194 -12.69 -18.03 17.79
CA ILE A 194 -11.37 -18.41 17.27
C ILE A 194 -10.36 -17.38 17.75
N PRO A 195 -9.31 -17.75 18.50
CA PRO A 195 -8.38 -16.80 19.07
C PRO A 195 -7.63 -15.97 18.02
N LEU A 196 -6.98 -16.63 17.05
CA LEU A 196 -6.33 -16.04 15.89
C LEU A 196 -6.85 -16.71 14.63
N TYR A 197 -7.42 -15.94 13.71
CA TYR A 197 -7.84 -16.45 12.41
C TYR A 197 -6.77 -16.13 11.37
N THR A 198 -6.20 -17.18 10.79
CA THR A 198 -5.03 -17.04 9.93
C THR A 198 -5.36 -16.56 8.53
N ASN A 199 -6.58 -16.78 8.03
CA ASN A 199 -6.94 -16.62 6.62
C ASN A 199 -6.03 -17.42 5.66
N PHE A 200 -5.51 -18.54 6.10
CA PHE A 200 -4.49 -19.35 5.43
C PHE A 200 -4.82 -19.65 3.95
N SER A 201 -6.07 -20.05 3.68
CA SER A 201 -6.51 -20.44 2.33
C SER A 201 -6.46 -19.29 1.31
N ALA A 202 -6.49 -18.03 1.76
CA ALA A 202 -6.37 -16.87 0.89
C ALA A 202 -4.94 -16.68 0.35
N GLY A 203 -3.95 -17.32 0.95
CA GLY A 203 -2.53 -17.27 0.52
C GLY A 203 -1.84 -15.94 0.81
N TRP A 204 -2.30 -14.85 0.20
CA TRP A 204 -1.70 -13.51 0.37
C TRP A 204 -1.66 -13.03 1.82
N THR A 205 -2.57 -13.48 2.67
CA THR A 205 -2.59 -13.16 4.10
C THR A 205 -1.40 -13.74 4.86
N MET A 206 -0.81 -14.81 4.35
CA MET A 206 0.42 -15.37 4.91
C MET A 206 1.60 -14.41 4.68
N GLY A 207 1.74 -13.87 3.47
CA GLY A 207 2.76 -12.85 3.18
C GLY A 207 2.58 -11.55 3.95
N ALA A 208 1.38 -11.25 4.47
CA ALA A 208 1.18 -10.10 5.33
C ALA A 208 2.06 -10.12 6.60
N TRP A 209 2.50 -11.29 7.07
CA TRP A 209 3.42 -11.42 8.21
C TRP A 209 4.79 -10.81 7.94
N ASP A 210 5.25 -10.76 6.70
CA ASP A 210 6.53 -10.17 6.33
C ASP A 210 6.59 -8.66 6.58
N ALA A 211 5.44 -8.00 6.57
CA ALA A 211 5.36 -6.57 6.83
C ALA A 211 5.71 -6.18 8.27
N TYR A 212 5.81 -7.14 9.18
CA TYR A 212 6.11 -6.90 10.60
C TYR A 212 7.58 -7.11 10.96
N ILE A 213 8.37 -7.81 10.12
CA ILE A 213 9.76 -8.18 10.45
C ILE A 213 10.75 -7.01 10.45
N GLY A 214 10.41 -5.92 9.75
CA GLY A 214 11.18 -4.67 9.70
C GLY A 214 10.88 -3.73 10.86
N GLY A 215 10.35 -2.54 10.54
CA GLY A 215 10.10 -1.47 11.48
C GLY A 215 9.32 -1.87 12.74
N SER A 216 8.26 -2.69 12.60
CA SER A 216 7.46 -3.14 13.76
C SER A 216 8.25 -3.98 14.77
N ALA A 217 9.14 -4.87 14.27
CA ALA A 217 9.88 -5.80 15.14
C ALA A 217 11.26 -5.29 15.56
N THR A 218 11.76 -4.23 14.94
CA THR A 218 13.13 -3.73 15.19
C THR A 218 13.19 -2.26 15.60
N GLY A 219 12.17 -1.47 15.30
CA GLY A 219 12.18 -0.01 15.46
C GLY A 219 13.13 0.72 14.50
N ASP A 220 13.70 0.01 13.52
CA ASP A 220 14.73 0.54 12.60
C ASP A 220 14.16 0.68 11.19
N ALA A 221 14.06 1.91 10.70
CA ALA A 221 13.61 2.23 9.35
C ALA A 221 14.55 1.67 8.26
N GLY A 222 15.83 1.49 8.55
CA GLY A 222 16.80 0.92 7.62
C GLY A 222 16.81 -0.61 7.60
N TYR A 223 16.06 -1.26 8.49
CA TYR A 223 16.23 -2.70 8.69
C TYR A 223 16.06 -3.52 7.40
N MET A 224 14.97 -3.34 6.68
CA MET A 224 14.65 -4.17 5.51
C MET A 224 15.63 -3.97 4.36
N ASN A 225 16.00 -2.73 4.06
CA ASN A 225 16.72 -2.40 2.82
C ASN A 225 18.21 -2.11 3.02
N ILE A 226 18.65 -1.89 4.28
CA ILE A 226 20.05 -1.54 4.58
C ILE A 226 20.69 -2.59 5.50
N VAL A 227 19.98 -3.01 6.55
CA VAL A 227 20.55 -3.92 7.56
C VAL A 227 20.41 -5.39 7.15
N LEU A 228 19.21 -5.82 6.76
CA LEU A 228 18.89 -7.21 6.45
C LEU A 228 19.77 -7.81 5.32
N PRO A 229 20.07 -7.10 4.22
CA PRO A 229 20.94 -7.60 3.17
C PRO A 229 22.36 -7.95 3.64
N HIS A 230 22.83 -7.31 4.70
CA HIS A 230 24.20 -7.50 5.25
C HIS A 230 24.21 -8.20 6.61
N ALA A 231 23.03 -8.49 7.18
CA ALA A 231 22.96 -9.08 8.51
C ALA A 231 23.40 -10.54 8.51
N LYS A 232 24.19 -10.93 9.50
CA LYS A 232 24.54 -12.31 9.76
C LYS A 232 23.43 -13.02 10.51
N ASN A 233 22.93 -14.13 9.97
CA ASN A 233 21.85 -14.93 10.58
C ASN A 233 20.63 -14.08 10.99
N PRO A 234 20.05 -13.31 10.06
CA PRO A 234 19.01 -12.33 10.40
C PRO A 234 17.72 -12.95 10.96
N PHE A 235 17.46 -14.21 10.69
CA PHE A 235 16.28 -14.94 11.13
C PHE A 235 16.47 -15.71 12.45
N SER A 236 17.63 -15.60 13.11
CA SER A 236 17.86 -16.26 14.42
C SER A 236 17.13 -15.54 15.54
N ASP A 237 16.74 -16.32 16.56
CA ASP A 237 16.21 -15.74 17.81
C ASP A 237 17.25 -14.83 18.47
N ARG A 238 16.84 -13.60 18.78
CA ARG A 238 17.67 -12.61 19.49
C ARG A 238 17.61 -12.78 21.01
N GLY A 239 16.66 -13.62 21.50
CA GLY A 239 16.46 -13.86 22.93
C GLY A 239 15.78 -12.70 23.68
N ASP A 240 15.36 -11.64 23.00
CA ASP A 240 14.72 -10.46 23.57
C ASP A 240 13.28 -10.21 23.08
N GLY A 241 12.75 -11.15 22.30
CA GLY A 241 11.40 -11.05 21.72
C GLY A 241 11.28 -10.03 20.60
N THR A 242 12.38 -9.66 19.92
CA THR A 242 12.40 -8.71 18.81
C THR A 242 12.93 -9.35 17.51
N GLY A 243 12.79 -8.62 16.39
CA GLY A 243 13.30 -9.03 15.08
C GLY A 243 12.44 -10.06 14.37
N PRO A 244 12.91 -10.53 13.18
CA PRO A 244 12.13 -11.43 12.31
C PRO A 244 11.70 -12.73 12.97
N PHE A 245 12.60 -13.37 13.74
CA PHE A 245 12.28 -14.61 14.44
C PHE A 245 11.05 -14.45 15.34
N ALA A 246 10.99 -13.38 16.13
CA ALA A 246 9.89 -13.16 17.07
C ALA A 246 8.54 -13.05 16.36
N VAL A 247 8.50 -12.42 15.18
CA VAL A 247 7.29 -12.30 14.37
C VAL A 247 6.77 -13.69 13.95
N TYR A 248 7.60 -14.47 13.28
CA TYR A 248 7.18 -15.80 12.79
C TYR A 248 6.95 -16.80 13.92
N ASN A 249 7.68 -16.66 15.04
CA ASN A 249 7.48 -17.50 16.21
C ASN A 249 6.14 -17.26 16.92
N VAL A 250 5.58 -16.05 16.85
CA VAL A 250 4.20 -15.79 17.32
C VAL A 250 3.22 -16.65 16.53
N LEU A 251 3.33 -16.69 15.20
CA LEU A 251 2.48 -17.52 14.36
C LEU A 251 2.69 -19.02 14.64
N TYR A 252 3.96 -19.46 14.64
CA TYR A 252 4.34 -20.85 14.92
C TYR A 252 3.76 -21.34 16.25
N GLU A 253 3.95 -20.60 17.32
CA GLU A 253 3.45 -20.96 18.65
C GLU A 253 1.93 -20.89 18.76
N ALA A 254 1.28 -19.92 18.09
CA ALA A 254 -0.19 -19.88 18.05
C ALA A 254 -0.75 -21.15 17.37
N VAL A 255 -0.20 -21.55 16.25
CA VAL A 255 -0.57 -22.79 15.53
C VAL A 255 -0.30 -24.01 16.38
N LYS A 256 0.90 -24.17 16.89
CA LYS A 256 1.34 -25.32 17.71
C LYS A 256 0.49 -25.53 18.97
N ARG A 257 0.02 -24.44 19.59
CA ARG A 257 -0.86 -24.48 20.79
C ARG A 257 -2.34 -24.64 20.41
N GLY A 258 -2.67 -24.70 19.12
CA GLY A 258 -4.05 -24.76 18.64
C GLY A 258 -4.83 -23.49 19.00
N LEU A 259 -4.22 -22.32 18.92
CA LEU A 259 -4.83 -21.01 19.16
C LEU A 259 -5.34 -20.37 17.88
N ILE A 260 -5.53 -21.18 16.84
CA ILE A 260 -6.06 -20.79 15.53
C ILE A 260 -7.37 -21.53 15.25
N GLU A 261 -7.95 -21.32 14.08
CA GLU A 261 -9.06 -22.13 13.56
C GLU A 261 -8.67 -23.62 13.44
N ASP A 262 -9.67 -24.52 13.55
CA ASP A 262 -9.45 -25.97 13.55
C ASP A 262 -8.83 -26.49 12.24
N ASP A 263 -9.23 -25.92 11.11
CA ASP A 263 -8.73 -26.29 9.78
C ASP A 263 -8.39 -25.03 8.96
N PRO A 264 -7.11 -24.60 8.93
CA PRO A 264 -6.67 -23.43 8.18
C PRO A 264 -6.97 -23.50 6.68
N SER A 265 -7.04 -24.71 6.08
CA SER A 265 -7.32 -24.87 4.65
C SER A 265 -8.77 -24.49 4.25
N THR A 266 -9.66 -24.37 5.24
CA THR A 266 -11.06 -24.00 5.04
C THR A 266 -11.37 -22.54 5.32
N THR A 267 -10.34 -21.74 5.59
CA THR A 267 -10.52 -20.30 5.86
C THR A 267 -11.06 -19.56 4.62
N ASP A 268 -11.86 -18.55 4.86
CA ASP A 268 -12.44 -17.70 3.80
C ASP A 268 -12.33 -16.23 4.18
N TRP A 269 -11.65 -15.47 3.34
CA TRP A 269 -11.38 -14.05 3.56
C TRP A 269 -12.66 -13.21 3.61
N GLU A 270 -13.59 -13.40 2.68
CA GLU A 270 -14.77 -12.55 2.59
C GLU A 270 -15.69 -12.77 3.80
N SER A 271 -15.91 -14.02 4.19
CA SER A 271 -16.73 -14.31 5.36
C SER A 271 -16.07 -13.91 6.68
N SER A 272 -14.73 -13.87 6.73
CA SER A 272 -13.99 -13.53 7.96
C SER A 272 -14.30 -12.12 8.46
N LYS A 273 -14.62 -11.20 7.55
CA LYS A 273 -14.97 -9.81 7.87
C LYS A 273 -16.21 -9.74 8.79
N GLY A 274 -17.29 -10.38 8.39
CA GLY A 274 -18.50 -10.47 9.22
C GLY A 274 -18.30 -11.26 10.49
N ARG A 275 -17.47 -12.32 10.45
CA ARG A 275 -17.22 -13.19 11.60
C ARG A 275 -16.47 -12.48 12.72
N ILE A 276 -15.44 -11.66 12.42
CA ILE A 276 -14.77 -10.86 13.45
C ILE A 276 -15.71 -9.78 13.98
N ASN A 277 -16.53 -9.15 13.13
CA ASN A 277 -17.52 -8.16 13.54
C ASN A 277 -18.54 -8.76 14.52
N ASN A 278 -18.97 -10.01 14.28
CA ASN A 278 -19.95 -10.73 15.13
C ASN A 278 -19.32 -11.41 16.36
N GLY A 279 -17.99 -11.32 16.56
CA GLY A 279 -17.29 -11.92 17.70
C GLY A 279 -17.04 -13.42 17.59
N GLU A 280 -17.14 -14.00 16.39
CA GLU A 280 -16.75 -15.41 16.14
C GLU A 280 -15.23 -15.57 16.00
N ILE A 281 -14.52 -14.48 15.69
CA ILE A 281 -13.07 -14.38 15.58
C ILE A 281 -12.60 -13.29 16.54
N ALA A 282 -11.56 -13.57 17.30
CA ALA A 282 -11.00 -12.62 18.25
C ALA A 282 -9.94 -11.73 17.62
N THR A 283 -9.02 -12.27 16.81
CA THR A 283 -7.92 -11.50 16.22
C THR A 283 -7.59 -11.95 14.79
N MET A 284 -7.05 -10.98 14.00
CA MET A 284 -6.39 -11.19 12.70
C MET A 284 -5.16 -10.29 12.60
N VAL A 285 -4.05 -10.82 12.11
CA VAL A 285 -2.81 -10.06 11.86
C VAL A 285 -2.86 -9.49 10.46
N LEU A 286 -3.20 -8.20 10.33
CA LEU A 286 -3.44 -7.51 9.05
C LEU A 286 -3.12 -6.00 9.19
N GLY A 287 -2.89 -5.33 8.08
CA GLY A 287 -2.73 -3.89 8.04
C GLY A 287 -4.01 -3.11 8.35
N SER A 288 -3.87 -1.83 8.66
CA SER A 288 -4.97 -0.94 9.04
C SER A 288 -6.05 -0.76 7.97
N TRP A 289 -5.72 -1.00 6.70
CA TRP A 289 -6.66 -1.00 5.57
C TRP A 289 -7.86 -1.96 5.77
N ALA A 290 -7.70 -2.99 6.62
CA ALA A 290 -8.74 -3.97 6.88
C ALA A 290 -9.79 -3.48 7.89
N ILE A 291 -9.52 -2.44 8.68
CA ILE A 291 -10.37 -2.04 9.81
C ILE A 291 -11.76 -1.62 9.32
N VAL A 292 -11.83 -0.68 8.36
CA VAL A 292 -13.11 -0.19 7.82
C VAL A 292 -13.91 -1.33 7.20
N GLN A 293 -13.24 -2.25 6.49
CA GLN A 293 -13.90 -3.43 5.92
C GLN A 293 -14.54 -4.33 6.99
N MET A 294 -13.88 -4.50 8.15
CA MET A 294 -14.44 -5.27 9.26
C MET A 294 -15.56 -4.52 9.99
N GLN A 295 -15.45 -3.20 10.10
CA GLN A 295 -16.51 -2.36 10.70
C GLN A 295 -17.77 -2.41 9.85
N ASP A 296 -17.65 -2.30 8.54
CA ASP A 296 -18.78 -2.25 7.60
C ASP A 296 -19.44 -3.62 7.38
N ALA A 297 -18.76 -4.72 7.73
CA ALA A 297 -19.22 -6.07 7.46
C ALA A 297 -20.30 -6.59 8.42
N GLY A 298 -20.74 -5.82 9.43
CA GLY A 298 -21.73 -6.28 10.38
C GLY A 298 -22.28 -5.20 11.31
N PRO A 299 -23.15 -5.57 12.25
CA PRO A 299 -23.85 -4.62 13.10
C PRO A 299 -23.03 -4.06 14.27
N ASN A 300 -21.79 -4.52 14.47
CA ASN A 300 -20.98 -4.20 15.66
C ASN A 300 -19.67 -3.47 15.29
N PRO A 301 -19.70 -2.35 14.55
CA PRO A 301 -18.50 -1.63 14.13
C PRO A 301 -17.63 -1.18 15.31
N ASP A 302 -18.27 -0.81 16.43
CA ASP A 302 -17.59 -0.34 17.64
C ASP A 302 -16.81 -1.43 18.37
N ASP A 303 -17.08 -2.72 18.12
CA ASP A 303 -16.35 -3.82 18.71
C ASP A 303 -15.01 -4.08 17.98
N ILE A 304 -14.82 -3.54 16.79
CA ILE A 304 -13.56 -3.65 16.07
C ILE A 304 -12.53 -2.71 16.69
N GLY A 305 -11.43 -3.29 17.14
CA GLY A 305 -10.23 -2.59 17.63
C GLY A 305 -9.03 -2.88 16.75
N TYR A 306 -8.03 -2.01 16.87
CA TYR A 306 -6.75 -2.18 16.19
C TYR A 306 -5.61 -1.86 17.14
N MET A 307 -4.61 -2.72 17.24
CA MET A 307 -3.45 -2.54 18.11
C MET A 307 -2.16 -2.76 17.31
N SER A 308 -1.04 -2.18 17.79
CA SER A 308 0.27 -2.47 17.20
C SER A 308 0.59 -3.96 17.32
N PHE A 309 1.43 -4.48 16.43
CA PHE A 309 1.93 -5.85 16.56
C PHE A 309 2.66 -5.99 17.90
N PRO A 310 2.43 -7.08 18.66
CA PRO A 310 2.84 -7.19 20.06
C PRO A 310 4.34 -7.44 20.22
N ILE A 311 5.15 -6.48 19.84
CA ILE A 311 6.59 -6.43 20.04
C ILE A 311 6.97 -5.09 20.63
N THR A 312 7.83 -5.11 21.65
CA THR A 312 8.37 -3.91 22.32
C THR A 312 9.88 -3.89 22.14
N VAL A 313 10.40 -2.84 21.52
CA VAL A 313 11.84 -2.62 21.29
C VAL A 313 12.31 -1.45 22.13
N GLY A 314 13.24 -1.69 23.05
CA GLY A 314 13.75 -0.63 23.91
C GLY A 314 12.70 0.09 24.76
N GLY A 315 11.62 -0.60 25.14
CA GLY A 315 10.51 -0.05 25.92
C GLY A 315 9.45 0.71 25.10
N LYS A 316 9.55 0.72 23.77
CA LYS A 316 8.61 1.37 22.84
C LYS A 316 7.99 0.35 21.90
N GLN A 317 6.78 0.66 21.43
CA GLN A 317 6.16 -0.07 20.33
C GLN A 317 6.29 0.71 19.03
N PHE A 318 6.48 -0.01 17.96
CA PHE A 318 6.60 0.53 16.62
C PHE A 318 5.59 -0.14 15.68
N ALA A 319 5.15 0.60 14.68
CA ALA A 319 4.33 0.05 13.61
C ALA A 319 4.95 0.41 12.26
N ALA A 320 5.32 -0.60 11.49
CA ALA A 320 5.72 -0.37 10.12
C ALA A 320 4.56 0.33 9.39
N ALA A 321 4.86 1.42 8.71
CA ALA A 321 3.88 2.22 8.00
C ALA A 321 4.41 2.56 6.60
N GLY A 322 3.53 2.54 5.63
CA GLY A 322 3.91 2.81 4.26
C GLY A 322 2.72 2.90 3.34
N PRO A 323 2.97 3.21 2.07
CA PRO A 323 1.91 3.33 1.10
C PRO A 323 1.18 2.00 0.90
N ASP A 324 -0.10 2.10 0.63
CA ASP A 324 -0.85 1.02 0.01
C ASP A 324 -0.36 0.88 -1.45
N TYR A 325 -1.22 1.12 -2.41
CA TYR A 325 -0.78 1.27 -3.79
C TYR A 325 -0.45 2.74 -4.11
N ASN A 326 0.38 2.95 -5.14
CA ASN A 326 0.71 4.27 -5.63
C ASN A 326 0.01 4.54 -6.97
N TYR A 327 -0.54 5.72 -7.15
CA TYR A 327 -1.05 6.18 -8.45
C TYR A 327 0.11 6.50 -9.37
N SER A 328 0.17 5.85 -10.54
CA SER A 328 1.14 6.13 -11.60
C SER A 328 0.46 6.38 -12.94
N ILE A 329 1.08 7.19 -13.78
CA ILE A 329 0.57 7.61 -15.08
C ILE A 329 1.36 6.92 -16.19
N ASN A 330 0.68 6.43 -17.21
CA ASN A 330 1.29 5.81 -18.37
C ASN A 330 2.13 6.81 -19.16
N LYS A 331 3.43 6.57 -19.28
CA LYS A 331 4.31 7.43 -20.08
C LYS A 331 3.95 7.51 -21.57
N ASN A 332 3.20 6.51 -22.06
CA ASN A 332 2.79 6.43 -23.47
C ASN A 332 1.41 7.07 -23.74
N SER A 333 0.72 7.57 -22.70
CA SER A 333 -0.52 8.33 -22.86
C SER A 333 -0.31 9.63 -23.62
N THR A 334 -1.38 10.15 -24.23
CA THR A 334 -1.33 11.47 -24.91
C THR A 334 -1.01 12.58 -23.88
N ALA A 335 -0.46 13.70 -24.32
CA ALA A 335 -0.16 14.83 -23.45
C ALA A 335 -1.41 15.31 -22.68
N ASN A 336 -2.57 15.35 -23.32
CA ASN A 336 -3.83 15.71 -22.65
C ASN A 336 -4.23 14.70 -21.58
N ASN A 337 -4.11 13.39 -21.85
CA ASN A 337 -4.44 12.36 -20.87
C ASN A 337 -3.46 12.38 -19.68
N LYS A 338 -2.17 12.64 -19.92
CA LYS A 338 -1.19 12.80 -18.84
C LYS A 338 -1.52 13.99 -17.93
N ILE A 339 -1.83 15.17 -18.53
CA ILE A 339 -2.23 16.35 -17.76
C ILE A 339 -3.52 16.08 -16.98
N ALA A 340 -4.53 15.49 -17.62
CA ALA A 340 -5.79 15.14 -16.96
C ALA A 340 -5.60 14.10 -15.84
N SER A 341 -4.67 13.15 -16.01
CA SER A 341 -4.27 12.19 -14.98
C SER A 341 -3.60 12.88 -13.79
N MET A 342 -2.69 13.85 -14.03
CA MET A 342 -2.08 14.65 -12.97
C MET A 342 -3.13 15.42 -12.15
N LEU A 343 -4.11 16.03 -12.83
CA LEU A 343 -5.22 16.74 -12.18
C LEU A 343 -6.06 15.82 -11.31
N TYR A 344 -6.39 14.64 -11.82
CA TYR A 344 -7.23 13.70 -11.08
C TYR A 344 -6.50 13.07 -9.90
N ILE A 345 -5.26 12.64 -10.07
CA ILE A 345 -4.44 12.11 -8.98
C ILE A 345 -4.25 13.16 -7.89
N LYS A 346 -3.88 14.39 -8.27
CA LYS A 346 -3.73 15.48 -7.31
C LYS A 346 -5.01 15.75 -6.52
N TRP A 347 -6.16 15.77 -7.20
CA TRP A 347 -7.45 15.95 -6.56
C TRP A 347 -7.80 14.78 -5.62
N LEU A 348 -7.50 13.52 -6.03
CA LEU A 348 -7.73 12.34 -5.18
C LEU A 348 -6.96 12.42 -3.88
N ILE A 349 -5.71 12.88 -3.91
CA ILE A 349 -4.86 12.91 -2.70
C ILE A 349 -5.02 14.18 -1.86
N GLU A 350 -5.43 15.32 -2.45
CA GLU A 350 -5.50 16.60 -1.74
C GLU A 350 -6.92 17.02 -1.34
N GLU A 351 -7.96 16.66 -2.11
CA GLU A 351 -9.31 17.24 -1.93
C GLU A 351 -10.42 16.19 -1.79
N SER A 352 -10.16 14.92 -2.09
CA SER A 352 -11.22 13.90 -2.13
C SER A 352 -11.57 13.30 -0.78
N ASN A 353 -10.72 13.44 0.23
CA ASN A 353 -10.74 12.69 1.49
C ASN A 353 -10.60 11.15 1.31
N PHE A 354 -10.15 10.67 0.17
CA PHE A 354 -10.07 9.23 -0.10
C PHE A 354 -9.28 8.46 0.98
N ASP A 355 -8.13 9.00 1.39
CA ASP A 355 -7.28 8.42 2.43
C ASP A 355 -8.00 8.31 3.78
N TYR A 356 -8.67 9.39 4.22
CA TYR A 356 -9.45 9.41 5.45
C TYR A 356 -10.66 8.45 5.39
N ASP A 357 -11.43 8.50 4.29
CA ASP A 357 -12.62 7.67 4.08
C ASP A 357 -12.27 6.17 4.06
N GLN A 358 -11.05 5.83 3.64
CA GLN A 358 -10.54 4.46 3.66
C GLN A 358 -9.78 4.11 4.96
N GLY A 359 -9.81 4.99 5.96
CA GLY A 359 -9.16 4.75 7.26
C GLY A 359 -7.64 4.69 7.20
N GLY A 360 -7.03 5.33 6.20
CA GLY A 360 -5.59 5.31 5.99
C GLY A 360 -4.85 6.49 6.61
N ILE A 361 -3.53 6.36 6.74
CA ILE A 361 -2.66 7.48 7.08
C ILE A 361 -2.64 8.43 5.87
N PRO A 362 -2.85 9.74 6.06
CA PRO A 362 -2.91 10.69 4.97
C PRO A 362 -1.64 10.73 4.11
N THR A 363 -1.85 10.84 2.80
CA THR A 363 -0.78 11.11 1.84
C THR A 363 -0.28 12.54 1.97
N VAL A 364 -1.17 13.50 2.26
CA VAL A 364 -0.81 14.90 2.51
C VAL A 364 -0.44 15.12 3.98
N LYS A 365 0.74 15.65 4.24
CA LYS A 365 1.30 15.84 5.61
C LYS A 365 0.44 16.72 6.53
N SER A 366 -0.36 17.61 5.96
CA SER A 366 -1.20 18.54 6.73
C SER A 366 -2.60 18.01 7.03
N HIS A 367 -2.97 16.84 6.52
CA HIS A 367 -4.25 16.21 6.80
C HIS A 367 -4.24 15.51 8.17
N ASP A 368 -5.39 15.49 8.83
CA ASP A 368 -5.54 14.84 10.14
C ASP A 368 -5.57 13.32 10.00
N LEU A 369 -5.03 12.61 10.99
CA LEU A 369 -5.16 11.16 11.10
C LEU A 369 -6.60 10.78 11.44
N PRO A 370 -7.17 9.72 10.82
CA PRO A 370 -8.45 9.16 11.22
C PRO A 370 -8.46 8.70 12.69
N ASP A 371 -9.61 8.84 13.37
CA ASP A 371 -9.81 8.45 14.78
C ASP A 371 -9.43 6.99 15.08
N ILE A 372 -9.45 6.14 14.08
CA ILE A 372 -9.05 4.74 14.14
C ILE A 372 -7.62 4.54 14.65
N TYR A 373 -6.75 5.56 14.50
CA TYR A 373 -5.38 5.54 15.00
C TYR A 373 -5.25 6.02 16.46
N ALA A 374 -6.35 6.36 17.13
CA ALA A 374 -6.31 6.69 18.57
C ALA A 374 -5.73 5.55 19.43
N ALA A 375 -5.91 4.28 19.02
CA ALA A 375 -5.31 3.12 19.70
C ALA A 375 -3.79 3.01 19.52
N PHE A 376 -3.21 3.84 18.67
CA PHE A 376 -1.75 3.93 18.44
C PHE A 376 -1.09 5.06 19.23
N GLU A 377 -1.76 5.59 20.25
CA GLU A 377 -1.14 6.57 21.14
C GLU A 377 0.14 6.00 21.77
N GLY A 378 1.28 6.65 21.51
CA GLY A 378 2.59 6.22 21.97
C GLY A 378 3.28 5.15 21.11
N VAL A 379 2.66 4.70 20.01
CA VAL A 379 3.28 3.86 18.99
C VAL A 379 3.97 4.76 17.95
N GLU A 380 5.23 4.49 17.64
CA GLU A 380 5.97 5.22 16.62
C GLU A 380 5.78 4.56 15.24
N PHE A 381 5.36 5.34 14.24
CA PHE A 381 5.31 4.86 12.86
C PHE A 381 6.70 4.82 12.25
N VAL A 382 7.04 3.72 11.59
CA VAL A 382 8.33 3.50 10.94
C VAL A 382 8.09 3.22 9.46
N SER A 383 8.58 4.10 8.61
CA SER A 383 8.62 3.88 7.16
C SER A 383 9.98 3.32 6.75
N ASP A 384 9.99 2.32 5.89
CA ASP A 384 11.24 1.74 5.41
C ASP A 384 12.07 2.75 4.61
N THR A 385 13.32 2.91 5.01
CA THR A 385 14.29 3.68 4.24
C THR A 385 14.65 2.91 2.97
N PRO A 386 14.60 3.54 1.78
CA PRO A 386 15.02 2.90 0.55
C PRO A 386 16.47 2.41 0.58
N SER A 387 16.79 1.39 -0.22
CA SER A 387 18.18 0.97 -0.45
C SER A 387 19.02 2.14 -1.00
N PRO A 388 20.30 2.21 -0.66
CA PRO A 388 21.24 3.11 -1.32
C PRO A 388 21.26 2.86 -2.83
N ASP A 389 21.46 3.91 -3.64
CA ASP A 389 21.42 3.81 -5.12
C ASP A 389 22.38 2.76 -5.67
N ASN A 390 23.56 2.58 -5.04
CA ASN A 390 24.54 1.58 -5.44
C ASN A 390 24.18 0.14 -5.02
N GLU A 391 23.14 -0.04 -4.21
CA GLU A 391 22.64 -1.32 -3.70
C GLU A 391 21.13 -1.50 -3.97
N ALA A 392 20.57 -0.74 -4.92
CA ALA A 392 19.13 -0.68 -5.17
C ALA A 392 18.47 -2.06 -5.38
N ASP A 393 19.19 -2.99 -6.01
CA ASP A 393 18.70 -4.34 -6.31
C ASP A 393 19.24 -5.42 -5.34
N LEU A 394 20.12 -5.07 -4.38
CA LEU A 394 20.80 -6.05 -3.53
C LEU A 394 19.83 -6.90 -2.71
N MET A 395 18.90 -6.24 -2.00
CA MET A 395 17.88 -6.91 -1.19
C MET A 395 17.03 -7.87 -2.03
N SER A 396 16.56 -7.40 -3.19
CA SER A 396 15.76 -8.21 -4.11
C SER A 396 16.52 -9.42 -4.63
N ASN A 397 17.79 -9.23 -5.03
CA ASN A 397 18.64 -10.32 -5.56
C ASN A 397 18.91 -11.38 -4.49
N ILE A 398 19.23 -10.98 -3.26
CA ILE A 398 19.45 -11.92 -2.14
C ILE A 398 18.17 -12.67 -1.84
N ASN A 399 17.03 -11.98 -1.79
CA ASN A 399 15.74 -12.58 -1.49
C ASN A 399 15.33 -13.64 -2.52
N VAL A 400 15.50 -13.35 -3.81
CA VAL A 400 15.23 -14.30 -4.91
C VAL A 400 16.15 -15.50 -4.84
N ASP A 401 17.48 -15.26 -4.74
CA ASP A 401 18.47 -16.33 -4.79
C ASP A 401 18.52 -17.20 -3.53
N SER A 402 18.07 -16.68 -2.39
CA SER A 402 17.92 -17.47 -1.16
C SER A 402 16.66 -18.34 -1.15
N GLU A 403 15.70 -18.06 -2.04
CA GLU A 403 14.38 -18.70 -2.03
C GLU A 403 13.63 -18.53 -0.70
N VAL A 404 14.01 -17.58 0.17
CA VAL A 404 13.21 -17.24 1.37
C VAL A 404 11.91 -16.58 0.94
N GLY A 405 11.94 -15.72 -0.09
CA GLY A 405 10.74 -15.24 -0.76
C GLY A 405 9.96 -14.18 0.02
N LEU A 406 10.62 -13.38 0.85
CA LEU A 406 9.99 -12.30 1.62
C LEU A 406 9.17 -11.37 0.70
N ASN A 407 7.89 -11.17 1.02
CA ASN A 407 6.95 -10.37 0.23
C ASN A 407 6.79 -10.81 -1.25
N MET A 408 7.02 -12.09 -1.57
CA MET A 408 6.95 -12.60 -2.94
C MET A 408 5.84 -13.64 -3.14
N ASP A 409 6.02 -14.86 -2.61
CA ASP A 409 5.14 -16.00 -2.89
C ASP A 409 4.44 -16.56 -1.66
N ASN A 410 4.70 -16.01 -0.47
CA ASN A 410 4.14 -16.38 0.82
C ASN A 410 4.49 -17.81 1.30
N GLN A 411 5.23 -18.60 0.51
CA GLN A 411 5.45 -20.02 0.78
C GLN A 411 6.20 -20.26 2.09
N HIS A 412 7.18 -19.43 2.40
CA HIS A 412 7.95 -19.55 3.65
C HIS A 412 7.09 -19.40 4.92
N VAL A 413 6.03 -18.54 4.86
CA VAL A 413 5.07 -18.39 5.98
C VAL A 413 4.09 -19.56 6.03
N ILE A 414 3.66 -20.06 4.85
CA ILE A 414 2.87 -21.29 4.75
C ILE A 414 3.62 -22.46 5.39
N ASP A 415 4.91 -22.60 5.08
CA ASP A 415 5.77 -23.64 5.65
C ASP A 415 5.89 -23.55 7.18
N VAL A 416 5.86 -22.34 7.76
CA VAL A 416 5.81 -22.15 9.23
C VAL A 416 4.53 -22.76 9.81
N VAL A 417 3.37 -22.49 9.20
CA VAL A 417 2.08 -23.02 9.65
C VAL A 417 2.06 -24.55 9.52
N GLU A 418 2.45 -25.09 8.37
CA GLU A 418 2.46 -26.53 8.10
C GLU A 418 3.44 -27.28 9.04
N ALA A 419 4.62 -26.71 9.28
CA ALA A 419 5.58 -27.29 10.21
C ALA A 419 5.05 -27.29 11.65
N ALA A 420 4.37 -26.25 12.09
CA ALA A 420 3.78 -26.17 13.42
C ALA A 420 2.61 -27.15 13.58
N LEU A 421 1.75 -27.33 12.58
CA LEU A 421 0.65 -28.30 12.56
C LEU A 421 1.15 -29.73 12.60
N SER A 422 2.15 -30.05 11.78
CA SER A 422 2.68 -31.42 11.67
C SER A 422 3.71 -31.78 12.74
N GLY A 423 4.30 -30.79 13.42
CA GLY A 423 5.44 -30.98 14.32
C GLY A 423 6.71 -31.45 13.61
N SER A 424 6.82 -31.24 12.28
CA SER A 424 7.94 -31.74 11.46
C SER A 424 9.25 -30.97 11.68
N LYS A 425 9.17 -29.68 11.98
CA LYS A 425 10.32 -28.82 12.29
C LYS A 425 9.97 -27.86 13.42
N THR A 426 10.96 -27.46 14.21
CA THR A 426 10.82 -26.33 15.14
C THR A 426 11.03 -25.00 14.41
N MET A 427 10.62 -23.87 15.02
CA MET A 427 10.85 -22.54 14.41
C MET A 427 12.34 -22.24 14.26
N GLU A 428 13.18 -22.69 15.20
CA GLU A 428 14.63 -22.56 15.13
C GLU A 428 15.20 -23.32 13.91
N GLN A 429 14.72 -24.54 13.64
CA GLN A 429 15.18 -25.32 12.48
C GLN A 429 14.77 -24.66 11.15
N ILE A 430 13.61 -24.01 11.12
CA ILE A 430 13.18 -23.22 9.96
C ILE A 430 14.09 -22.02 9.78
N ALA A 431 14.30 -21.26 10.85
CA ALA A 431 15.16 -20.07 10.86
C ALA A 431 16.63 -20.40 10.46
N ASP A 432 17.17 -21.52 10.96
CA ASP A 432 18.51 -22.02 10.57
C ASP A 432 18.60 -22.31 9.07
N SER A 433 17.54 -22.91 8.50
CA SER A 433 17.44 -23.17 7.06
C SER A 433 17.45 -21.87 6.25
N TRP A 434 16.63 -20.88 6.65
CA TRP A 434 16.61 -19.57 6.02
C TRP A 434 17.95 -18.82 6.13
N ASN A 435 18.58 -18.84 7.32
CA ASN A 435 19.89 -18.23 7.52
C ASN A 435 20.98 -18.83 6.62
N ALA A 436 20.96 -20.15 6.44
CA ALA A 436 21.92 -20.83 5.56
C ALA A 436 21.73 -20.40 4.10
N ALA A 437 20.48 -20.39 3.63
CA ALA A 437 20.13 -19.96 2.26
C ALA A 437 20.45 -18.48 2.03
N TRP A 438 20.08 -17.60 2.99
CA TRP A 438 20.36 -16.17 2.95
C TRP A 438 21.86 -15.88 2.88
N THR A 439 22.66 -16.55 3.72
CA THR A 439 24.11 -16.41 3.72
C THR A 439 24.74 -16.84 2.38
N ALA A 440 24.24 -17.91 1.77
CA ALA A 440 24.73 -18.35 0.46
C ALA A 440 24.41 -17.30 -0.64
N ALA A 441 23.23 -16.71 -0.60
CA ALA A 441 22.83 -15.65 -1.51
C ALA A 441 23.64 -14.36 -1.29
N GLN A 442 23.88 -13.95 -0.02
CA GLN A 442 24.76 -12.83 0.30
C GLN A 442 26.16 -13.00 -0.31
N GLN A 443 26.77 -14.17 -0.13
CA GLN A 443 28.08 -14.47 -0.71
C GLN A 443 28.09 -14.36 -2.24
N LYS A 444 27.03 -14.80 -2.92
CA LYS A 444 26.86 -14.70 -4.38
C LYS A 444 26.82 -13.25 -4.85
N HIS A 445 26.22 -12.36 -4.08
CA HIS A 445 26.04 -10.94 -4.42
C HIS A 445 27.06 -10.01 -3.76
N GLY A 446 28.02 -10.55 -2.98
CA GLY A 446 29.09 -9.77 -2.37
C GLY A 446 28.66 -8.89 -1.20
N ALA A 447 27.60 -9.29 -0.50
CA ALA A 447 27.03 -8.59 0.65
C ALA A 447 27.64 -9.07 1.97
#